data_a76c24d379bbeac96e4ed412526feaeb
#
_entry.id   a76c24d379bbeac96e4ed412526feaeb
#
_cell.length_a   1.000
_cell.length_b   1.000
_cell.length_c   1.000
_cell.angle_alpha   90.00
_cell.angle_beta   90.00
_cell.angle_gamma   90.00
#
_symmetry.space_group_name_H-M   'P 1'
#
loop_
_entity.id
_entity.type
_entity.pdbx_description
1 polymer ?
#
loop_
_entity_poly.entity_id
_entity_poly.type
_entity_poly.pdbx_seq_one_letter_code
_entity_poly.pdbx_strand_id
1 'polypeptide(L)'
;MADRAIRTVLDGMSYLEGPRWHAGRLYVSDFYTGDVVAVDLDGGANPETVANVPAQPSGLGWMPDGSMLVVSMRDRRVLRVRDGGAPEVHADLSELAPWHLNDMVVDSRGRAYVGNFGFDLMSGAPIRTAGIIRVDADGSAKVAAEDLRFPNGTVILPDARTLVVSETLGGRLTAFDLGDDGTLSNRRVWAKLSETADTEDLGELIAAGGVAPDGMALDAEGAIWVADALGGPVLRVREGGEILEEISPGTGVFACALGGADGRTLVMCAAPSFAEHERRDTREALLLACEVDVPRAGLP
;
A
#
# COMPACT_ATOMS: atom_id res chain seq x y z
N MET A 1 15.78 18.18 -11.92
CA MET A 1 14.65 17.76 -11.04
C MET A 1 13.92 19.03 -10.64
N ALA A 2 12.60 19.11 -10.83
CA ALA A 2 11.83 20.26 -10.33
C ALA A 2 11.78 20.15 -8.79
N ASP A 3 12.17 21.21 -8.11
CA ASP A 3 12.07 21.31 -6.65
C ASP A 3 10.59 21.53 -6.31
N ARG A 4 9.87 20.44 -5.96
CA ARG A 4 8.45 20.52 -5.64
C ARG A 4 8.27 20.98 -4.20
N ALA A 5 7.38 21.94 -3.99
CA ALA A 5 7.04 22.42 -2.65
C ALA A 5 6.27 21.32 -1.89
N ILE A 6 6.92 20.72 -0.91
CA ILE A 6 6.31 19.68 -0.05
C ILE A 6 5.71 20.37 1.19
N ARG A 7 4.47 20.03 1.51
CA ARG A 7 3.75 20.51 2.71
C ARG A 7 3.33 19.37 3.62
N THR A 8 3.22 19.62 4.90
CA THR A 8 2.62 18.70 5.87
C THR A 8 1.10 18.85 5.83
N VAL A 9 0.39 17.73 5.65
CA VAL A 9 -1.07 17.65 5.70
C VAL A 9 -1.53 17.23 7.09
N LEU A 10 -0.82 16.26 7.69
CA LEU A 10 -1.13 15.72 9.01
C LEU A 10 0.18 15.36 9.72
N ASP A 11 0.24 15.62 11.00
CA ASP A 11 1.35 15.26 11.91
C ASP A 11 0.84 14.54 13.16
N GLY A 12 1.75 14.18 14.05
CA GLY A 12 1.40 13.56 15.33
C GLY A 12 0.89 12.12 15.22
N MET A 13 1.18 11.43 14.13
CA MET A 13 0.79 10.04 13.87
C MET A 13 1.91 9.06 14.25
N SER A 14 1.57 7.79 14.42
CA SER A 14 2.56 6.77 14.80
C SER A 14 3.31 6.20 13.60
N TYR A 15 2.58 5.63 12.65
CA TYR A 15 3.10 5.10 11.39
C TYR A 15 1.95 4.94 10.37
N LEU A 16 1.99 5.75 9.33
CA LEU A 16 0.92 5.83 8.35
C LEU A 16 1.12 4.86 7.18
N GLU A 17 0.04 4.18 6.76
CA GLU A 17 0.03 3.23 5.67
C GLU A 17 -1.31 3.16 4.93
N GLY A 18 -1.29 2.52 3.75
CA GLY A 18 -2.48 2.24 2.96
C GLY A 18 -3.28 3.48 2.56
N PRO A 19 -2.66 4.59 2.12
CA PRO A 19 -3.39 5.80 1.78
C PRO A 19 -4.28 5.58 0.56
N ARG A 20 -5.54 6.06 0.62
CA ARG A 20 -6.50 5.93 -0.50
C ARG A 20 -7.32 7.20 -0.65
N TRP A 21 -7.44 7.68 -1.88
CA TRP A 21 -8.34 8.78 -2.22
C TRP A 21 -9.72 8.22 -2.60
N HIS A 22 -10.73 8.52 -1.81
CA HIS A 22 -12.09 8.05 -2.05
C HIS A 22 -13.11 9.14 -1.72
N ALA A 23 -14.12 9.31 -2.60
CA ALA A 23 -15.25 10.23 -2.39
C ALA A 23 -14.85 11.66 -1.94
N GLY A 24 -13.73 12.19 -2.48
CA GLY A 24 -13.28 13.55 -2.19
C GLY A 24 -12.46 13.71 -0.91
N ARG A 25 -12.08 12.63 -0.25
CA ARG A 25 -11.24 12.63 0.95
C ARG A 25 -10.10 11.62 0.84
N LEU A 26 -9.02 11.87 1.57
CA LEU A 26 -7.96 10.90 1.77
C LEU A 26 -8.26 10.06 3.02
N TYR A 27 -8.09 8.75 2.91
CA TYR A 27 -8.15 7.81 4.03
C TYR A 27 -6.77 7.19 4.21
N VAL A 28 -6.36 6.98 5.46
CA VAL A 28 -5.06 6.41 5.80
C VAL A 28 -5.15 5.62 7.10
N SER A 29 -4.40 4.53 7.19
CA SER A 29 -4.28 3.70 8.39
C SER A 29 -3.12 4.17 9.25
N ASP A 30 -3.32 4.29 10.56
CA ASP A 30 -2.24 4.50 11.54
C ASP A 30 -2.02 3.19 12.33
N PHE A 31 -0.90 2.53 12.06
CA PHE A 31 -0.61 1.17 12.52
C PHE A 31 -0.72 1.00 14.03
N TYR A 32 -0.14 1.91 14.80
CA TYR A 32 0.05 1.69 16.24
C TYR A 32 -0.97 2.38 17.12
N THR A 33 -1.78 3.28 16.57
CA THR A 33 -2.99 3.77 17.24
C THR A 33 -4.18 2.86 16.96
N GLY A 34 -4.13 2.10 15.85
CA GLY A 34 -5.22 1.26 15.40
C GLY A 34 -6.31 2.05 14.65
N ASP A 35 -6.08 3.31 14.37
CA ASP A 35 -7.08 4.17 13.73
C ASP A 35 -6.97 4.15 12.21
N VAL A 36 -8.12 4.19 11.55
CA VAL A 36 -8.25 4.61 10.16
C VAL A 36 -8.78 6.04 10.18
N VAL A 37 -8.03 6.94 9.54
CA VAL A 37 -8.30 8.38 9.58
C VAL A 37 -8.70 8.88 8.20
N ALA A 38 -9.74 9.71 8.13
CA ALA A 38 -10.11 10.48 6.95
C ALA A 38 -9.61 11.92 7.07
N VAL A 39 -8.99 12.43 6.01
CA VAL A 39 -8.33 13.75 5.97
C VAL A 39 -8.76 14.52 4.73
N ASP A 40 -9.02 15.82 4.90
CA ASP A 40 -9.23 16.76 3.81
C ASP A 40 -7.88 17.35 3.38
N LEU A 41 -7.51 17.22 2.11
CA LEU A 41 -6.20 17.69 1.62
C LEU A 41 -6.08 19.21 1.55
N ASP A 42 -7.21 19.93 1.51
CA ASP A 42 -7.24 21.40 1.41
C ASP A 42 -7.05 22.10 2.78
N GLY A 43 -6.81 21.35 3.84
CA GLY A 43 -6.40 21.89 5.15
C GLY A 43 -7.52 22.50 5.99
N GLY A 44 -8.79 22.16 5.75
CA GLY A 44 -9.94 22.78 6.37
C GLY A 44 -10.53 22.10 7.61
N ALA A 45 -10.29 20.81 7.82
CA ALA A 45 -10.88 20.06 8.92
C ALA A 45 -9.84 19.24 9.69
N ASN A 46 -10.09 19.02 10.98
CA ASN A 46 -9.32 18.07 11.76
C ASN A 46 -9.49 16.65 11.18
N PRO A 47 -8.48 15.78 11.30
CA PRO A 47 -8.61 14.39 10.91
C PRO A 47 -9.76 13.74 11.69
N GLU A 48 -10.51 12.87 11.00
CA GLU A 48 -11.64 12.13 11.56
C GLU A 48 -11.28 10.65 11.64
N THR A 49 -11.33 10.06 12.84
CA THR A 49 -11.22 8.60 12.99
C THR A 49 -12.52 7.96 12.49
N VAL A 50 -12.44 7.23 11.38
CA VAL A 50 -13.60 6.59 10.74
C VAL A 50 -13.73 5.11 11.12
N ALA A 51 -12.68 4.49 11.61
CA ALA A 51 -12.68 3.15 12.18
C ALA A 51 -11.52 2.97 13.15
N ASN A 52 -11.66 2.02 14.09
CA ASN A 52 -10.55 1.57 14.93
C ASN A 52 -10.40 0.05 14.77
N VAL A 53 -9.18 -0.39 14.46
CA VAL A 53 -8.80 -1.79 14.23
C VAL A 53 -7.64 -2.14 15.16
N PRO A 54 -7.92 -2.66 16.35
CA PRO A 54 -6.90 -2.89 17.39
C PRO A 54 -5.78 -3.87 16.99
N ALA A 55 -6.05 -4.77 16.02
CA ALA A 55 -5.05 -5.70 15.49
C ALA A 55 -4.26 -5.11 14.31
N GLN A 56 -4.12 -3.77 14.24
CA GLN A 56 -3.29 -3.01 13.32
C GLN A 56 -3.91 -2.90 11.91
N PRO A 57 -4.53 -1.74 11.57
CA PRO A 57 -5.04 -1.49 10.22
C PRO A 57 -3.89 -1.34 9.20
N SER A 58 -4.11 -1.74 7.95
CA SER A 58 -3.20 -1.50 6.84
C SER A 58 -3.99 -1.14 5.58
N GLY A 59 -3.94 -1.96 4.53
CA GLY A 59 -4.62 -1.72 3.26
C GLY A 59 -6.09 -1.37 3.39
N LEU A 60 -6.53 -0.42 2.58
CA LEU A 60 -7.91 0.08 2.51
C LEU A 60 -8.48 -0.14 1.11
N GLY A 61 -9.80 -0.24 1.01
CA GLY A 61 -10.51 -0.29 -0.26
C GLY A 61 -12.01 -0.17 -0.06
N TRP A 62 -12.78 -0.04 -1.15
CA TRP A 62 -14.23 0.13 -1.08
C TRP A 62 -14.96 -0.89 -1.92
N MET A 63 -15.99 -1.43 -1.34
CA MET A 63 -16.96 -2.29 -2.03
C MET A 63 -17.87 -1.44 -2.93
N PRO A 64 -18.50 -2.05 -3.98
CA PRO A 64 -19.44 -1.33 -4.85
C PRO A 64 -20.64 -0.72 -4.13
N ASP A 65 -20.99 -1.21 -2.94
CA ASP A 65 -22.07 -0.66 -2.12
C ASP A 65 -21.63 0.52 -1.22
N GLY A 66 -20.36 0.96 -1.36
CA GLY A 66 -19.77 2.07 -0.61
C GLY A 66 -19.20 1.70 0.75
N SER A 67 -19.33 0.45 1.20
CA SER A 67 -18.70 0.03 2.46
C SER A 67 -17.18 -0.09 2.30
N MET A 68 -16.44 0.32 3.35
CA MET A 68 -14.99 0.26 3.38
C MET A 68 -14.52 -1.13 3.83
N LEU A 69 -13.50 -1.67 3.16
CA LEU A 69 -12.72 -2.79 3.63
C LEU A 69 -11.41 -2.30 4.26
N VAL A 70 -11.01 -2.93 5.35
CA VAL A 70 -9.77 -2.62 6.07
C VAL A 70 -9.04 -3.93 6.35
N VAL A 71 -7.77 -3.99 6.01
CA VAL A 71 -6.90 -5.09 6.46
C VAL A 71 -6.65 -4.95 7.95
N SER A 72 -6.91 -6.02 8.70
CA SER A 72 -6.50 -6.21 10.09
C SER A 72 -5.29 -7.17 10.09
N MET A 73 -4.08 -6.59 10.25
CA MET A 73 -2.82 -7.26 9.91
C MET A 73 -2.54 -8.47 10.78
N ARG A 74 -2.55 -8.27 12.11
CA ARG A 74 -2.01 -9.23 13.08
C ARG A 74 -2.89 -10.46 13.25
N ASP A 75 -4.21 -10.27 13.21
CA ASP A 75 -5.18 -11.35 13.30
C ASP A 75 -5.58 -11.93 11.93
N ARG A 76 -4.97 -11.38 10.86
CA ARG A 76 -5.07 -11.85 9.47
C ARG A 76 -6.50 -11.86 8.94
N ARG A 77 -7.23 -10.76 9.15
CA ARG A 77 -8.60 -10.58 8.70
C ARG A 77 -8.76 -9.41 7.75
N VAL A 78 -9.75 -9.48 6.91
CA VAL A 78 -10.32 -8.32 6.22
C VAL A 78 -11.59 -7.94 6.95
N LEU A 79 -11.66 -6.71 7.41
CA LEU A 79 -12.82 -6.17 8.10
C LEU A 79 -13.63 -5.30 7.15
N ARG A 80 -14.93 -5.18 7.39
CA ARG A 80 -15.84 -4.33 6.64
C ARG A 80 -16.51 -3.33 7.55
N VAL A 81 -16.49 -2.05 7.16
CA VAL A 81 -17.13 -0.94 7.85
C VAL A 81 -18.26 -0.41 6.99
N ARG A 82 -19.49 -0.42 7.52
CA ARG A 82 -20.70 0.08 6.87
C ARG A 82 -21.22 1.30 7.61
N ASP A 83 -21.53 2.36 6.87
CA ASP A 83 -22.22 3.55 7.40
C ASP A 83 -21.62 4.13 8.70
N GLY A 84 -20.28 4.08 8.82
CA GLY A 84 -19.57 4.53 10.04
C GLY A 84 -19.79 3.64 11.27
N GLY A 85 -20.33 2.43 11.08
CA GLY A 85 -20.49 1.42 12.13
C GLY A 85 -19.17 0.78 12.57
N ALA A 86 -19.25 -0.10 13.58
CA ALA A 86 -18.09 -0.87 14.01
C ALA A 86 -17.59 -1.82 12.91
N PRO A 87 -16.26 -2.04 12.80
CA PRO A 87 -15.72 -3.02 11.88
C PRO A 87 -16.23 -4.44 12.16
N GLU A 88 -16.70 -5.13 11.13
CA GLU A 88 -17.16 -6.51 11.17
C GLU A 88 -16.22 -7.40 10.34
N VAL A 89 -16.04 -8.67 10.72
CA VAL A 89 -15.23 -9.61 9.95
C VAL A 89 -15.91 -9.87 8.60
N HIS A 90 -15.21 -9.51 7.50
CA HIS A 90 -15.62 -9.83 6.14
C HIS A 90 -15.01 -11.16 5.69
N ALA A 91 -13.73 -11.38 5.98
CA ALA A 91 -13.03 -12.63 5.70
C ALA A 91 -11.96 -12.91 6.76
N ASP A 92 -11.79 -14.16 7.13
CA ASP A 92 -10.69 -14.65 7.98
C ASP A 92 -9.68 -15.38 7.06
N LEU A 93 -8.46 -14.85 6.99
CA LEU A 93 -7.39 -15.33 6.11
C LEU A 93 -6.29 -16.07 6.88
N SER A 94 -6.52 -16.41 8.15
CA SER A 94 -5.51 -16.99 9.03
C SER A 94 -4.99 -18.36 8.56
N GLU A 95 -5.81 -19.10 7.81
CA GLU A 95 -5.43 -20.40 7.21
C GLU A 95 -4.72 -20.24 5.86
N LEU A 96 -4.80 -19.06 5.22
CA LEU A 96 -4.23 -18.80 3.89
C LEU A 96 -2.97 -17.95 3.95
N ALA A 97 -2.85 -17.05 4.94
CA ALA A 97 -1.68 -16.19 5.12
C ALA A 97 -0.77 -16.78 6.22
N PRO A 98 0.50 -17.06 5.92
CA PRO A 98 1.43 -17.61 6.92
C PRO A 98 1.82 -16.59 8.00
N TRP A 99 1.71 -15.27 7.70
CA TRP A 99 2.03 -14.18 8.63
C TRP A 99 1.10 -12.99 8.42
N HIS A 100 1.42 -11.84 8.98
CA HIS A 100 0.62 -10.62 8.93
C HIS A 100 0.17 -10.30 7.51
N LEU A 101 -1.06 -9.84 7.36
CA LEU A 101 -1.53 -9.25 6.10
C LEU A 101 -0.85 -7.89 5.88
N ASN A 102 -0.97 -7.37 4.65
CA ASN A 102 -0.34 -6.14 4.27
C ASN A 102 -1.34 -5.22 3.53
N ASP A 103 -0.92 -4.60 2.43
CA ASP A 103 -1.79 -3.77 1.61
C ASP A 103 -2.76 -4.60 0.77
N MET A 104 -3.79 -3.94 0.22
CA MET A 104 -4.76 -4.54 -0.68
C MET A 104 -5.27 -3.56 -1.73
N VAL A 105 -5.80 -4.07 -2.84
CA VAL A 105 -6.64 -3.33 -3.78
C VAL A 105 -7.99 -4.02 -3.92
N VAL A 106 -9.06 -3.23 -4.09
CA VAL A 106 -10.41 -3.75 -4.33
C VAL A 106 -10.85 -3.39 -5.74
N ASP A 107 -11.26 -4.38 -6.54
CA ASP A 107 -11.73 -4.15 -7.89
C ASP A 107 -13.20 -3.67 -7.94
N SER A 108 -13.65 -3.27 -9.14
CA SER A 108 -15.02 -2.77 -9.36
C SER A 108 -16.13 -3.80 -9.10
N ARG A 109 -15.78 -5.07 -8.90
CA ARG A 109 -16.72 -6.15 -8.52
C ARG A 109 -16.70 -6.44 -7.02
N GLY A 110 -15.92 -5.69 -6.25
CA GLY A 110 -15.78 -5.87 -4.80
C GLY A 110 -14.86 -7.03 -4.40
N ARG A 111 -13.97 -7.48 -5.30
CA ARG A 111 -12.97 -8.48 -4.96
C ARG A 111 -11.71 -7.78 -4.46
N ALA A 112 -11.26 -8.14 -3.26
CA ALA A 112 -10.01 -7.65 -2.69
C ALA A 112 -8.85 -8.60 -3.03
N TYR A 113 -7.70 -8.03 -3.38
CA TYR A 113 -6.43 -8.73 -3.58
C TYR A 113 -5.48 -8.28 -2.48
N VAL A 114 -5.21 -9.17 -1.53
CA VAL A 114 -4.55 -8.86 -0.25
C VAL A 114 -3.17 -9.49 -0.24
N GLY A 115 -2.13 -8.68 -0.03
CA GLY A 115 -0.77 -9.14 0.21
C GLY A 115 -0.55 -9.61 1.65
N ASN A 116 0.57 -10.27 1.90
CA ASN A 116 0.99 -10.64 3.25
C ASN A 116 2.52 -10.69 3.35
N PHE A 117 3.05 -10.66 4.57
CA PHE A 117 4.49 -10.63 4.83
C PHE A 117 5.20 -11.95 4.51
N GLY A 118 4.51 -13.08 4.67
CA GLY A 118 5.09 -14.41 4.50
C GLY A 118 5.91 -14.93 5.68
N PHE A 119 6.47 -14.05 6.50
CA PHE A 119 7.35 -14.36 7.64
C PHE A 119 7.30 -13.26 8.71
N ASP A 120 7.86 -13.53 9.90
CA ASP A 120 7.96 -12.55 10.99
C ASP A 120 9.12 -11.56 10.75
N LEU A 121 8.81 -10.50 9.98
CA LEU A 121 9.76 -9.43 9.65
C LEU A 121 10.34 -8.78 10.91
N MET A 122 9.51 -8.48 11.91
CA MET A 122 9.90 -7.69 13.08
C MET A 122 10.77 -8.46 14.07
N SER A 123 10.71 -9.80 14.05
CA SER A 123 11.63 -10.66 14.83
C SER A 123 12.91 -11.02 14.09
N GLY A 124 13.07 -10.60 12.82
CA GLY A 124 14.20 -10.97 11.99
C GLY A 124 14.18 -12.44 11.57
N ALA A 125 13.01 -13.05 11.43
CA ALA A 125 12.90 -14.40 10.91
C ALA A 125 13.44 -14.48 9.47
N PRO A 126 13.91 -15.67 9.00
CA PRO A 126 14.36 -15.86 7.64
C PRO A 126 13.27 -15.44 6.63
N ILE A 127 13.68 -14.73 5.57
CA ILE A 127 12.80 -14.30 4.49
C ILE A 127 12.13 -15.52 3.86
N ARG A 128 10.81 -15.46 3.69
CA ARG A 128 10.01 -16.45 2.96
C ARG A 128 9.15 -15.73 1.94
N THR A 129 8.82 -16.41 0.85
CA THR A 129 7.87 -15.93 -0.12
C THR A 129 6.45 -15.91 0.47
N ALA A 130 5.62 -15.07 -0.10
CA ALA A 130 4.24 -14.89 0.27
C ALA A 130 3.35 -14.98 -0.98
N GLY A 131 2.03 -14.86 -0.78
CA GLY A 131 1.07 -14.87 -1.87
C GLY A 131 0.18 -13.63 -1.88
N ILE A 132 -0.60 -13.49 -2.94
CA ILE A 132 -1.78 -12.64 -2.97
C ILE A 132 -2.99 -13.53 -2.68
N ILE A 133 -3.81 -13.12 -1.72
CA ILE A 133 -5.07 -13.78 -1.39
C ILE A 133 -6.19 -12.95 -1.99
N ARG A 134 -7.04 -13.57 -2.82
CA ARG A 134 -8.28 -12.96 -3.29
C ARG A 134 -9.40 -13.22 -2.31
N VAL A 135 -10.10 -12.17 -1.91
CA VAL A 135 -11.34 -12.22 -1.13
C VAL A 135 -12.47 -11.77 -2.06
N ASP A 136 -13.46 -12.62 -2.25
CA ASP A 136 -14.63 -12.31 -3.06
C ASP A 136 -15.64 -11.45 -2.28
N ALA A 137 -16.60 -10.84 -2.98
CA ALA A 137 -17.57 -9.92 -2.38
C ALA A 137 -18.45 -10.56 -1.28
N ASP A 138 -18.58 -11.87 -1.27
CA ASP A 138 -19.29 -12.65 -0.25
C ASP A 138 -18.42 -13.03 0.96
N GLY A 139 -17.13 -12.66 0.94
CA GLY A 139 -16.15 -13.00 1.99
C GLY A 139 -15.43 -14.32 1.79
N SER A 140 -15.77 -15.10 0.76
CA SER A 140 -15.00 -16.30 0.43
C SER A 140 -13.61 -15.94 -0.05
N ALA A 141 -12.59 -16.73 0.31
CA ALA A 141 -11.20 -16.40 0.02
C ALA A 141 -10.41 -17.57 -0.53
N LYS A 142 -9.42 -17.28 -1.37
CA LYS A 142 -8.46 -18.24 -1.92
C LYS A 142 -7.14 -17.59 -2.28
N VAL A 143 -6.07 -18.37 -2.31
CA VAL A 143 -4.78 -17.92 -2.84
C VAL A 143 -4.93 -17.67 -4.36
N ALA A 144 -4.56 -16.47 -4.81
CA ALA A 144 -4.64 -16.05 -6.21
C ALA A 144 -3.27 -16.07 -6.91
N ALA A 145 -2.18 -15.83 -6.17
CA ALA A 145 -0.81 -15.95 -6.66
C ALA A 145 0.10 -16.35 -5.50
N GLU A 146 1.20 -17.04 -5.80
CA GLU A 146 2.21 -17.51 -4.83
C GLU A 146 3.60 -17.04 -5.23
N ASP A 147 4.59 -17.31 -4.39
CA ASP A 147 6.02 -17.07 -4.63
C ASP A 147 6.39 -15.62 -4.94
N LEU A 148 5.78 -14.67 -4.23
CA LEU A 148 6.13 -13.26 -4.26
C LEU A 148 7.07 -12.91 -3.07
N ARG A 149 8.02 -12.02 -3.30
CA ARG A 149 8.95 -11.56 -2.27
C ARG A 149 8.39 -10.33 -1.56
N PHE A 150 7.55 -10.53 -0.56
CA PHE A 150 6.89 -9.49 0.24
C PHE A 150 5.97 -8.61 -0.61
N PRO A 151 4.82 -9.13 -1.08
CA PRO A 151 3.84 -8.35 -1.83
C PRO A 151 3.25 -7.23 -0.97
N ASN A 152 3.28 -6.01 -1.51
CA ASN A 152 2.91 -4.79 -0.83
C ASN A 152 1.94 -3.95 -1.68
N GLY A 153 2.23 -2.69 -1.96
CA GLY A 153 1.36 -1.83 -2.74
C GLY A 153 0.86 -2.51 -4.02
N THR A 154 -0.40 -2.36 -4.30
CA THR A 154 -1.04 -3.03 -5.44
C THR A 154 -1.96 -2.04 -6.15
N VAL A 155 -1.88 -2.00 -7.49
CA VAL A 155 -2.73 -1.18 -8.34
C VAL A 155 -3.39 -2.02 -9.44
N ILE A 156 -4.57 -1.59 -9.89
CA ILE A 156 -5.23 -2.15 -11.08
C ILE A 156 -5.21 -1.09 -12.16
N LEU A 157 -4.63 -1.41 -13.33
CA LEU A 157 -4.55 -0.49 -14.45
C LEU A 157 -5.95 -0.09 -14.97
N PRO A 158 -6.09 1.05 -15.68
CA PRO A 158 -7.38 1.54 -16.14
C PRO A 158 -8.13 0.60 -17.09
N ASP A 159 -7.42 -0.33 -17.73
CA ASP A 159 -8.01 -1.37 -18.57
C ASP A 159 -8.82 -2.41 -17.76
N ALA A 160 -8.69 -2.39 -16.42
CA ALA A 160 -9.25 -3.35 -15.47
C ALA A 160 -8.85 -4.82 -15.76
N ARG A 161 -7.76 -5.04 -16.50
CA ARG A 161 -7.25 -6.36 -16.92
C ARG A 161 -5.83 -6.64 -16.49
N THR A 162 -5.18 -5.67 -15.85
CA THR A 162 -3.81 -5.82 -15.35
C THR A 162 -3.75 -5.39 -13.89
N LEU A 163 -3.28 -6.30 -13.03
CA LEU A 163 -2.94 -6.02 -11.64
C LEU A 163 -1.43 -5.95 -11.53
N VAL A 164 -0.91 -4.89 -10.93
CA VAL A 164 0.52 -4.71 -10.64
C VAL A 164 0.72 -4.64 -9.13
N VAL A 165 1.68 -5.43 -8.63
CA VAL A 165 2.04 -5.48 -7.21
C VAL A 165 3.52 -5.18 -7.03
N SER A 166 3.87 -4.42 -6.00
CA SER A 166 5.25 -4.25 -5.57
C SER A 166 5.72 -5.50 -4.81
N GLU A 167 6.92 -5.97 -5.14
CA GLU A 167 7.64 -6.98 -4.36
C GLU A 167 8.77 -6.28 -3.61
N THR A 168 8.52 -5.86 -2.37
CA THR A 168 9.43 -5.03 -1.55
C THR A 168 10.82 -5.65 -1.44
N LEU A 169 10.90 -6.95 -1.12
CA LEU A 169 12.16 -7.68 -1.02
C LEU A 169 12.61 -8.29 -2.37
N GLY A 170 11.89 -7.97 -3.45
CA GLY A 170 12.20 -8.38 -4.82
C GLY A 170 12.77 -7.27 -5.70
N GLY A 171 12.80 -6.02 -5.23
CA GLY A 171 13.29 -4.87 -5.98
C GLY A 171 12.58 -4.64 -7.32
N ARG A 172 11.30 -5.01 -7.41
CA ARG A 172 10.55 -4.99 -8.68
C ARG A 172 9.05 -4.78 -8.49
N LEU A 173 8.41 -4.39 -9.57
CA LEU A 173 6.96 -4.43 -9.73
C LEU A 173 6.61 -5.63 -10.62
N THR A 174 5.63 -6.42 -10.20
CA THR A 174 5.19 -7.64 -10.89
C THR A 174 3.76 -7.47 -11.37
N ALA A 175 3.51 -7.76 -12.64
CA ALA A 175 2.19 -7.70 -13.24
C ALA A 175 1.58 -9.09 -13.42
N PHE A 176 0.25 -9.14 -13.32
CA PHE A 176 -0.59 -10.28 -13.66
C PHE A 176 -1.70 -9.82 -14.59
N ASP A 177 -2.11 -10.69 -15.51
CA ASP A 177 -3.38 -10.52 -16.20
C ASP A 177 -4.51 -10.82 -15.22
N LEU A 178 -5.47 -9.91 -15.15
CA LEU A 178 -6.66 -10.00 -14.30
C LEU A 178 -7.85 -10.45 -15.16
N GLY A 179 -8.29 -11.68 -14.97
CA GLY A 179 -9.45 -12.23 -15.64
C GLY A 179 -10.77 -11.66 -15.14
N ASP A 180 -11.81 -11.71 -15.99
CA ASP A 180 -13.15 -11.29 -15.60
C ASP A 180 -13.69 -12.06 -14.39
N ASP A 181 -13.25 -13.29 -14.18
CA ASP A 181 -13.56 -14.12 -13.02
C ASP A 181 -12.69 -13.81 -11.80
N GLY A 182 -11.76 -12.85 -11.91
CA GLY A 182 -10.82 -12.47 -10.85
C GLY A 182 -9.60 -13.36 -10.71
N THR A 183 -9.34 -14.24 -11.66
CA THR A 183 -8.11 -15.06 -11.70
C THR A 183 -6.91 -14.19 -12.07
N LEU A 184 -5.78 -14.40 -11.40
CA LEU A 184 -4.48 -13.83 -11.78
C LEU A 184 -3.73 -14.86 -12.62
N SER A 185 -3.17 -14.42 -13.76
CA SER A 185 -2.41 -15.27 -14.68
C SER A 185 -1.28 -14.49 -15.36
N ASN A 186 -0.46 -15.16 -16.18
CA ASN A 186 0.59 -14.52 -16.98
C ASN A 186 1.51 -13.59 -16.17
N ARG A 187 2.01 -14.10 -15.02
CA ARG A 187 2.97 -13.36 -14.18
C ARG A 187 4.17 -12.90 -15.01
N ARG A 188 4.51 -11.62 -14.90
CA ARG A 188 5.64 -10.99 -15.58
C ARG A 188 6.22 -9.84 -14.76
N VAL A 189 7.50 -9.53 -14.95
CA VAL A 189 8.09 -8.31 -14.40
C VAL A 189 7.52 -7.12 -15.16
N TRP A 190 6.86 -6.18 -14.45
CA TRP A 190 6.37 -4.93 -15.00
C TRP A 190 7.48 -3.87 -15.03
N ALA A 191 8.24 -3.77 -13.92
CA ALA A 191 9.43 -2.94 -13.83
C ALA A 191 10.44 -3.58 -12.87
N LYS A 192 11.70 -3.65 -13.27
CA LYS A 192 12.81 -3.99 -12.39
C LYS A 192 13.45 -2.69 -11.92
N LEU A 193 13.48 -2.46 -10.60
CA LEU A 193 13.95 -1.23 -9.99
C LEU A 193 15.39 -1.38 -9.46
N SER A 194 15.76 -2.57 -8.99
CA SER A 194 17.11 -2.89 -8.57
C SER A 194 17.40 -4.39 -8.65
N GLU A 195 18.68 -4.75 -8.58
CA GLU A 195 19.06 -6.10 -8.24
C GLU A 195 18.86 -6.33 -6.74
N THR A 196 18.52 -7.54 -6.35
CA THR A 196 18.38 -7.92 -4.95
C THR A 196 19.33 -9.06 -4.62
N ALA A 197 19.89 -9.07 -3.41
CA ALA A 197 20.71 -10.17 -2.94
C ALA A 197 19.88 -11.48 -2.87
N ASP A 198 20.52 -12.58 -3.25
CA ASP A 198 19.96 -13.92 -3.08
C ASP A 198 20.27 -14.42 -1.66
N THR A 199 19.48 -13.95 -0.70
CA THR A 199 19.64 -14.26 0.72
C THR A 199 18.27 -14.40 1.39
N GLU A 200 18.24 -15.16 2.48
CA GLU A 200 17.11 -15.23 3.41
C GLU A 200 17.29 -14.32 4.63
N ASP A 201 18.44 -13.65 4.75
CA ASP A 201 18.74 -12.71 5.83
C ASP A 201 18.33 -11.29 5.43
N LEU A 202 17.43 -10.68 6.22
CA LEU A 202 16.94 -9.34 5.97
C LEU A 202 18.03 -8.27 6.12
N GLY A 203 18.93 -8.44 7.08
CA GLY A 203 20.04 -7.50 7.32
C GLY A 203 21.00 -7.48 6.14
N GLU A 204 21.37 -8.65 5.61
CA GLU A 204 22.19 -8.76 4.40
C GLU A 204 21.50 -8.13 3.18
N LEU A 205 20.19 -8.37 3.01
CA LEU A 205 19.43 -7.79 1.91
C LEU A 205 19.40 -6.27 1.99
N ILE A 206 19.13 -5.69 3.17
CA ILE A 206 19.12 -4.24 3.39
C ILE A 206 20.55 -3.66 3.17
N ALA A 207 21.58 -4.33 3.67
CA ALA A 207 22.97 -3.89 3.52
C ALA A 207 23.46 -3.90 2.06
N ALA A 208 22.90 -4.78 1.24
CA ALA A 208 23.18 -4.80 -0.20
C ALA A 208 22.62 -3.58 -0.93
N GLY A 209 21.64 -2.89 -0.33
CA GLY A 209 21.00 -1.71 -0.89
C GLY A 209 20.06 -2.03 -2.04
N GLY A 210 19.63 -0.98 -2.74
CA GLY A 210 18.69 -1.07 -3.85
C GLY A 210 17.38 -0.38 -3.52
N VAL A 211 16.37 -0.58 -4.33
CA VAL A 211 15.00 -0.06 -4.15
C VAL A 211 14.12 -1.16 -3.54
N ALA A 212 13.48 -0.86 -2.44
CA ALA A 212 12.47 -1.71 -1.80
C ALA A 212 11.07 -1.13 -2.07
N PRO A 213 10.44 -1.45 -3.22
CA PRO A 213 9.18 -0.85 -3.61
C PRO A 213 8.06 -1.21 -2.62
N ASP A 214 7.34 -0.19 -2.15
CA ASP A 214 6.33 -0.28 -1.12
C ASP A 214 4.95 0.16 -1.62
N GLY A 215 4.25 1.06 -0.93
CA GLY A 215 2.94 1.55 -1.36
C GLY A 215 3.01 2.32 -2.69
N MET A 216 1.97 2.20 -3.51
CA MET A 216 1.94 2.69 -4.90
C MET A 216 0.69 3.48 -5.24
N ALA A 217 0.81 4.38 -6.23
CA ALA A 217 -0.30 5.07 -6.87
C ALA A 217 -0.13 5.14 -8.39
N LEU A 218 -1.23 4.98 -9.13
CA LEU A 218 -1.24 4.99 -10.59
C LEU A 218 -1.65 6.36 -11.12
N ASP A 219 -0.94 6.87 -12.13
CA ASP A 219 -1.28 8.11 -12.82
C ASP A 219 -1.94 7.90 -14.19
N ALA A 220 -2.47 8.99 -14.77
CA ALA A 220 -3.24 8.95 -16.02
C ALA A 220 -2.39 8.68 -17.28
N GLU A 221 -1.07 8.72 -17.18
CA GLU A 221 -0.16 8.31 -18.25
C GLU A 221 0.24 6.84 -18.14
N GLY A 222 -0.29 6.11 -17.13
CA GLY A 222 0.00 4.71 -16.87
C GLY A 222 1.34 4.49 -16.17
N ALA A 223 1.98 5.55 -15.65
CA ALA A 223 3.14 5.42 -14.79
C ALA A 223 2.70 5.21 -13.33
N ILE A 224 3.55 4.54 -12.56
CA ILE A 224 3.29 4.22 -11.16
C ILE A 224 4.24 5.03 -10.27
N TRP A 225 3.67 5.79 -9.34
CA TRP A 225 4.40 6.32 -8.21
C TRP A 225 4.59 5.21 -7.18
N VAL A 226 5.81 4.99 -6.73
CA VAL A 226 6.15 3.93 -5.78
C VAL A 226 7.06 4.48 -4.69
N ALA A 227 6.72 4.23 -3.43
CA ALA A 227 7.55 4.53 -2.28
C ALA A 227 8.71 3.54 -2.18
N ASP A 228 9.84 3.97 -1.60
CA ASP A 228 11.00 3.12 -1.31
C ASP A 228 11.16 2.96 0.21
N ALA A 229 10.82 1.77 0.72
CA ALA A 229 10.85 1.45 2.15
C ALA A 229 12.27 1.52 2.79
N LEU A 230 13.33 1.60 1.99
CA LEU A 230 14.70 1.80 2.50
C LEU A 230 15.07 3.28 2.68
N GLY A 231 14.10 4.19 2.60
CA GLY A 231 14.29 5.62 2.82
C GLY A 231 14.77 6.38 1.60
N GLY A 232 14.61 5.78 0.43
CA GLY A 232 14.83 6.44 -0.86
C GLY A 232 13.71 7.41 -1.24
N PRO A 233 13.81 8.04 -2.43
CA PRO A 233 12.76 8.90 -2.95
C PRO A 233 11.49 8.11 -3.31
N VAL A 234 10.36 8.80 -3.41
CA VAL A 234 9.22 8.30 -4.15
C VAL A 234 9.54 8.40 -5.64
N LEU A 235 9.43 7.27 -6.34
CA LEU A 235 9.79 7.14 -7.75
C LEU A 235 8.54 7.14 -8.62
N ARG A 236 8.54 7.89 -9.70
CA ARG A 236 7.57 7.76 -10.79
C ARG A 236 8.16 6.85 -11.86
N VAL A 237 7.56 5.69 -12.07
CA VAL A 237 8.15 4.61 -12.89
C VAL A 237 7.21 4.27 -14.04
N ARG A 238 7.75 4.13 -15.25
CA ARG A 238 7.05 3.59 -16.42
C ARG A 238 7.25 2.07 -16.53
N GLU A 239 6.33 1.38 -17.19
CA GLU A 239 6.53 -0.03 -17.57
C GLU A 239 7.88 -0.22 -18.24
N GLY A 240 8.62 -1.25 -17.83
CA GLY A 240 10.00 -1.50 -18.24
C GLY A 240 11.06 -0.95 -17.28
N GLY A 241 10.68 -0.11 -16.28
CA GLY A 241 11.57 0.34 -15.20
C GLY A 241 12.25 1.69 -15.44
N GLU A 242 11.83 2.47 -16.46
CA GLU A 242 12.31 3.84 -16.64
C GLU A 242 11.78 4.73 -15.51
N ILE A 243 12.69 5.36 -14.75
CA ILE A 243 12.35 6.34 -13.72
C ILE A 243 12.16 7.70 -14.41
N LEU A 244 10.94 8.23 -14.34
CA LEU A 244 10.55 9.49 -14.96
C LEU A 244 10.75 10.69 -14.03
N GLU A 245 10.55 10.49 -12.73
CA GLU A 245 10.64 11.52 -11.71
C GLU A 245 10.98 10.91 -10.35
N GLU A 246 11.64 11.70 -9.49
CA GLU A 246 11.99 11.35 -8.13
C GLU A 246 11.62 12.50 -7.20
N ILE A 247 10.96 12.21 -6.07
CA ILE A 247 10.59 13.18 -5.04
C ILE A 247 11.12 12.68 -3.70
N SER A 248 12.02 13.47 -3.07
CA SER A 248 12.62 13.14 -1.78
C SER A 248 12.18 14.16 -0.73
N PRO A 249 11.37 13.78 0.26
CA PRO A 249 10.97 14.67 1.34
C PRO A 249 12.01 14.81 2.47
N GLY A 250 13.16 14.14 2.36
CA GLY A 250 14.21 14.17 3.38
C GLY A 250 13.99 13.23 4.56
N THR A 251 12.98 12.34 4.47
CA THR A 251 12.70 11.27 5.42
C THR A 251 12.16 10.05 4.66
N GLY A 252 12.10 8.88 5.29
CA GLY A 252 11.56 7.67 4.65
C GLY A 252 10.08 7.84 4.27
N VAL A 253 9.70 7.30 3.12
CA VAL A 253 8.32 7.22 2.66
C VAL A 253 7.97 5.76 2.40
N PHE A 254 6.85 5.31 2.98
CA PHE A 254 6.46 3.90 2.95
C PHE A 254 5.23 3.64 2.08
N ALA A 255 4.36 4.63 1.92
CA ALA A 255 3.24 4.54 1.00
C ALA A 255 2.95 5.90 0.36
N CYS A 256 2.32 5.87 -0.82
CA CYS A 256 1.87 7.07 -1.51
C CYS A 256 0.50 6.86 -2.16
N ALA A 257 -0.21 7.95 -2.40
CA ALA A 257 -1.45 7.98 -3.15
C ALA A 257 -1.57 9.27 -3.96
N LEU A 258 -2.35 9.25 -5.02
CA LEU A 258 -2.73 10.43 -5.77
C LEU A 258 -4.17 10.83 -5.43
N GLY A 259 -4.38 12.10 -5.10
CA GLY A 259 -5.67 12.64 -4.69
C GLY A 259 -5.84 14.11 -5.04
N GLY A 260 -6.69 14.80 -4.26
CA GLY A 260 -7.06 16.19 -4.53
C GLY A 260 -8.19 16.34 -5.56
N ALA A 261 -8.77 17.53 -5.64
CA ALA A 261 -9.93 17.80 -6.50
C ALA A 261 -9.65 17.55 -7.98
N ASP A 262 -8.43 17.80 -8.43
CA ASP A 262 -7.96 17.57 -9.81
C ASP A 262 -7.14 16.28 -9.96
N GLY A 263 -6.93 15.52 -8.88
CA GLY A 263 -6.16 14.28 -8.86
C GLY A 263 -4.64 14.46 -8.94
N ARG A 264 -4.12 15.67 -8.74
CA ARG A 264 -2.69 16.02 -8.91
C ARG A 264 -1.92 16.17 -7.60
N THR A 265 -2.54 15.91 -6.47
CA THR A 265 -1.87 15.95 -5.18
C THR A 265 -1.29 14.57 -4.88
N LEU A 266 0.02 14.43 -4.94
CA LEU A 266 0.73 13.25 -4.45
C LEU A 266 0.86 13.36 -2.94
N VAL A 267 0.26 12.42 -2.21
CA VAL A 267 0.43 12.28 -0.77
C VAL A 267 1.43 11.18 -0.45
N MET A 268 2.18 11.36 0.63
CA MET A 268 3.28 10.49 1.04
C MET A 268 3.16 10.20 2.54
N CYS A 269 3.07 8.93 2.90
CA CYS A 269 3.12 8.46 4.28
C CYS A 269 4.58 8.36 4.70
N ALA A 270 5.02 9.29 5.53
CA ALA A 270 6.43 9.47 5.87
C ALA A 270 6.70 9.20 7.35
N ALA A 271 7.83 8.55 7.64
CA ALA A 271 8.31 8.32 9.00
C ALA A 271 9.85 8.16 9.00
N PRO A 272 10.52 8.36 10.16
CA PRO A 272 11.98 8.19 10.26
C PRO A 272 12.45 6.75 10.02
N SER A 273 11.60 5.74 10.32
CA SER A 273 11.90 4.32 10.11
C SER A 273 10.62 3.48 10.09
N PHE A 274 10.71 2.22 9.68
CA PHE A 274 9.62 1.24 9.73
C PHE A 274 9.64 0.35 10.98
N ALA A 275 10.69 0.46 11.82
CA ALA A 275 10.90 -0.45 12.95
C ALA A 275 9.83 -0.24 14.04
N GLU A 276 9.05 -1.28 14.33
CA GLU A 276 7.94 -1.23 15.29
C GLU A 276 8.37 -0.69 16.66
N HIS A 277 9.51 -1.13 17.19
CA HIS A 277 10.00 -0.70 18.50
C HIS A 277 10.37 0.78 18.58
N GLU A 278 10.60 1.42 17.43
CA GLU A 278 10.86 2.86 17.34
C GLU A 278 9.59 3.67 17.10
N ARG A 279 8.60 3.09 16.39
CA ARG A 279 7.40 3.81 15.94
C ARG A 279 6.20 3.68 16.87
N ARG A 280 6.06 2.54 17.55
CA ARG A 280 4.86 2.23 18.36
C ARG A 280 4.51 3.32 19.37
N ASP A 281 5.51 3.85 20.08
CA ASP A 281 5.33 4.80 21.16
C ASP A 281 5.69 6.24 20.78
N THR A 282 6.03 6.50 19.52
CA THR A 282 6.32 7.84 19.00
C THR A 282 5.17 8.38 18.16
N ARG A 283 5.22 9.69 17.87
CA ARG A 283 4.23 10.43 17.08
C ARG A 283 4.95 11.32 16.07
N GLU A 284 5.88 10.71 15.32
CA GLU A 284 6.75 11.40 14.37
C GLU A 284 6.41 11.12 12.90
N ALA A 285 5.41 10.27 12.65
CA ALA A 285 4.94 10.06 11.29
C ALA A 285 4.16 11.28 10.78
N LEU A 286 4.35 11.55 9.50
CA LEU A 286 3.78 12.68 8.79
C LEU A 286 3.02 12.20 7.54
N LEU A 287 1.91 12.85 7.26
CA LEU A 287 1.31 12.83 5.94
C LEU A 287 1.78 14.07 5.19
N LEU A 288 2.62 13.87 4.19
CA LEU A 288 3.17 14.93 3.35
C LEU A 288 2.43 14.99 2.01
N ALA A 289 2.44 16.15 1.36
CA ALA A 289 1.86 16.29 0.03
C ALA A 289 2.64 17.28 -0.83
N CYS A 290 2.63 17.02 -2.14
CA CYS A 290 3.08 17.98 -3.16
C CYS A 290 2.23 17.86 -4.43
N GLU A 291 2.25 18.90 -5.27
CA GLU A 291 1.57 18.86 -6.55
C GLU A 291 2.44 18.17 -7.61
N VAL A 292 1.79 17.35 -8.46
CA VAL A 292 2.41 16.66 -9.60
C VAL A 292 1.70 17.00 -10.91
N ASP A 293 2.40 16.78 -12.03
CA ASP A 293 1.89 17.22 -13.34
C ASP A 293 0.83 16.30 -13.93
N VAL A 294 0.83 15.02 -13.55
CA VAL A 294 -0.07 14.00 -14.10
C VAL A 294 -1.07 13.57 -13.04
N PRO A 295 -2.39 13.65 -13.31
CA PRO A 295 -3.41 13.28 -12.34
C PRO A 295 -3.48 11.76 -12.15
N ARG A 296 -4.16 11.35 -11.09
CA ARG A 296 -4.43 9.94 -10.77
C ARG A 296 -5.24 9.23 -11.86
N ALA A 297 -5.08 7.92 -11.95
CA ALA A 297 -5.91 7.02 -12.76
C ALA A 297 -6.01 5.63 -12.12
N GLY A 298 -7.00 4.85 -12.59
CA GLY A 298 -7.19 3.47 -12.14
C GLY A 298 -7.61 3.34 -10.68
N LEU A 299 -7.23 2.20 -10.09
CA LEU A 299 -7.43 1.85 -8.68
C LEU A 299 -6.06 1.54 -8.04
N PRO A 300 -5.83 1.87 -6.80
CA PRO A 300 -6.71 2.42 -5.76
C PRO A 300 -7.11 3.83 -5.97
#